data_0a50d5a3b11f7b16f10e87f558924fad
#
_entry.id   0a50d5a3b11f7b16f10e87f558924fad
#
_cell.length_a   1.000
_cell.length_b   1.000
_cell.length_c   1.000
_cell.angle_alpha   90.00
_cell.angle_beta   90.00
_cell.angle_gamma   90.00
#
_symmetry.space_group_name_H-M   'P 1'
#
loop_
_entity.id
_entity.type
_entity.pdbx_description
1 polymer ?
#
loop_
_entity_poly.entity_id
_entity_poly.type
_entity_poly.pdbx_seq_one_letter_code
_entity_poly.pdbx_strand_id
1 'polypeptide(L)'
;MKFPLLLFFSSVIIFNSYGQVSEGGKPYSFDHINFNRINETLITPPNEREIQNQIKNDKSGYCVGKIIPVTLNPSNSGTWVTHPDGSESWLLKITSPNAVGLTLNYKYFTLPNGSELFLYNENKNHVIGKFTSSRNTINPITHTQIIEGETTTLEYHQPANSVGKLKLEIESVVYIFRGFEDYLAPYNSRTYNNRAEHCQIDVACSPENNGWSEQIDAVVHFSFPDGGWNYVCSGSVINNTDQDCTPYILTAWHCGEHTANQNLSGYTWYWNYQKSTCQPNSNQSNPWTGNQSMINGTVRSSSGSGTLNNPPNTSMYQVAGSDFTLVELGSNIPSSYGAYYAGWDKGSALKSSGVSIHHPNGSAKKISTFTTYLLTDTYNGGAFNAHWEVFWSATTNGHGVTEPGSSGAPIFDQNKRIVGQLSGGSSYCGSNPDSDLYGKFSSNWTSNGNNSSSQLSSWLDPAGIDPTTLDGTYYPCPGPNLTCNATSNLNSITAGNSINFYGNSNISAGSWNWDFDVNNLGGVSPSTSTQQNPSNIVFNSSGNYNVRLTVNYSGVSCTSDLTLSINQNNTGIESNFNNLLKIYPNPSY
;
A
#
# COMPACT_ATOMS: atom_id res chain seq x y z
N MET A 1 -57.21 1.43 5.06
CA MET A 1 -56.18 1.04 4.08
C MET A 1 -54.81 1.07 4.76
N LYS A 2 -54.23 -0.11 4.98
CA LYS A 2 -52.88 -0.23 5.58
C LYS A 2 -51.88 -0.30 4.42
N PHE A 3 -50.96 0.65 4.33
CA PHE A 3 -49.82 0.60 3.43
C PHE A 3 -48.72 -0.28 4.03
N PRO A 4 -48.12 -1.22 3.29
CA PRO A 4 -46.95 -1.96 3.76
C PRO A 4 -45.70 -1.11 3.64
N LEU A 5 -44.95 -1.00 4.73
CA LEU A 5 -43.62 -0.41 4.82
C LEU A 5 -42.64 -1.38 4.12
N LEU A 6 -42.15 -1.02 2.93
CA LEU A 6 -41.03 -1.74 2.28
C LEU A 6 -39.73 -1.36 2.97
N LEU A 7 -39.19 -2.26 3.77
CA LEU A 7 -37.83 -2.19 4.25
C LEU A 7 -36.86 -2.56 3.09
N PHE A 8 -36.16 -1.59 2.57
CA PHE A 8 -35.00 -1.85 1.71
C PHE A 8 -33.84 -2.36 2.58
N PHE A 9 -33.60 -3.67 2.54
CA PHE A 9 -32.30 -4.21 3.00
C PHE A 9 -31.23 -3.84 1.99
N SER A 10 -30.43 -2.84 2.29
CA SER A 10 -29.16 -2.60 1.63
C SER A 10 -28.21 -3.73 2.03
N SER A 11 -28.04 -4.71 1.14
CA SER A 11 -26.99 -5.73 1.30
C SER A 11 -25.65 -5.04 1.07
N VAL A 12 -24.94 -4.75 2.16
CA VAL A 12 -23.51 -4.42 2.11
C VAL A 12 -22.80 -5.66 1.58
N ILE A 13 -22.40 -5.63 0.31
CA ILE A 13 -21.51 -6.64 -0.26
C ILE A 13 -20.15 -6.37 0.35
N ILE A 14 -19.78 -7.15 1.37
CA ILE A 14 -18.43 -7.16 1.93
C ILE A 14 -17.55 -7.85 0.89
N PHE A 15 -16.81 -7.06 0.12
CA PHE A 15 -15.72 -7.57 -0.69
C PHE A 15 -14.61 -8.01 0.26
N ASN A 16 -14.48 -9.32 0.46
CA ASN A 16 -13.30 -9.87 1.11
C ASN A 16 -12.10 -9.60 0.19
N SER A 17 -11.20 -8.71 0.58
CA SER A 17 -9.94 -8.49 -0.12
C SER A 17 -8.95 -9.62 0.23
N TYR A 18 -8.65 -10.47 -0.73
CA TYR A 18 -7.77 -11.63 -0.57
C TYR A 18 -6.31 -11.32 -0.93
N GLY A 19 -5.72 -10.31 -0.32
CA GLY A 19 -4.29 -10.00 -0.48
C GLY A 19 -3.38 -10.80 0.44
N GLN A 20 -3.91 -11.29 1.54
CA GLN A 20 -3.20 -12.01 2.57
C GLN A 20 -2.75 -13.40 2.07
N VAL A 21 -1.47 -13.76 2.30
CA VAL A 21 -0.95 -15.08 1.91
C VAL A 21 -1.53 -16.18 2.80
N SER A 22 -1.76 -15.90 4.09
CA SER A 22 -2.29 -16.87 5.06
C SER A 22 -3.65 -16.41 5.59
N GLU A 23 -4.68 -17.24 5.42
CA GLU A 23 -6.06 -16.97 5.88
C GLU A 23 -6.35 -17.62 7.25
N GLY A 24 -5.35 -18.27 7.84
CA GLY A 24 -5.52 -19.02 9.09
C GLY A 24 -6.15 -20.40 8.88
N GLY A 25 -6.47 -21.07 9.96
CA GLY A 25 -7.00 -22.44 9.95
C GLY A 25 -5.99 -23.46 10.48
N LYS A 26 -6.31 -24.73 10.36
CA LYS A 26 -5.52 -25.83 10.91
C LYS A 26 -5.40 -26.97 9.88
N PRO A 27 -4.19 -27.48 9.61
CA PRO A 27 -4.00 -28.62 8.74
C PRO A 27 -4.79 -29.86 9.22
N TYR A 28 -5.33 -30.62 8.28
CA TYR A 28 -6.14 -31.80 8.59
C TYR A 28 -5.38 -32.85 9.42
N SER A 29 -4.09 -33.03 9.12
CA SER A 29 -3.23 -33.98 9.82
C SER A 29 -3.01 -33.71 11.31
N PHE A 30 -3.25 -32.47 11.78
CA PHE A 30 -2.99 -32.12 13.16
C PHE A 30 -3.97 -32.80 14.15
N ASP A 31 -5.18 -33.12 13.70
CA ASP A 31 -6.22 -33.74 14.52
C ASP A 31 -6.50 -35.21 14.17
N HIS A 32 -6.12 -35.66 12.97
CA HIS A 32 -6.73 -36.87 12.42
C HIS A 32 -5.77 -38.01 12.11
N ILE A 33 -4.42 -37.83 12.15
CA ILE A 33 -3.53 -38.86 11.63
C ILE A 33 -2.20 -38.96 12.37
N ASN A 34 -1.84 -40.25 12.70
CA ASN A 34 -0.47 -40.67 12.87
C ASN A 34 0.12 -41.01 11.51
N PHE A 35 0.69 -40.06 10.80
CA PHE A 35 1.47 -40.37 9.60
C PHE A 35 2.80 -41.03 9.99
N ASN A 36 2.82 -42.34 9.97
CA ASN A 36 4.02 -43.08 10.32
C ASN A 36 5.16 -42.97 9.28
N ARG A 37 4.90 -42.46 8.09
CA ARG A 37 5.91 -42.17 7.04
C ARG A 37 5.37 -41.16 6.00
N ILE A 38 5.87 -39.96 6.02
CA ILE A 38 5.81 -39.04 4.88
C ILE A 38 7.13 -39.15 4.14
N ASN A 39 7.10 -39.35 2.83
CA ASN A 39 8.32 -39.35 2.01
C ASN A 39 8.95 -37.96 2.06
N GLU A 40 10.22 -37.91 2.44
CA GLU A 40 11.01 -36.68 2.53
C GLU A 40 11.79 -36.46 1.23
N THR A 41 11.73 -35.25 0.73
CA THR A 41 12.54 -34.76 -0.39
C THR A 41 13.68 -33.91 0.15
N LEU A 42 14.90 -34.42 -0.01
CA LEU A 42 16.11 -33.71 0.41
C LEU A 42 16.57 -32.74 -0.70
N ILE A 43 16.73 -31.49 -0.36
CA ILE A 43 17.31 -30.44 -1.23
C ILE A 43 18.76 -30.24 -0.78
N THR A 44 19.69 -30.42 -1.70
CA THR A 44 21.11 -30.18 -1.43
C THR A 44 21.33 -28.69 -1.14
N PRO A 45 21.86 -28.32 0.03
CA PRO A 45 22.19 -26.92 0.33
C PRO A 45 23.20 -26.36 -0.67
N PRO A 46 23.19 -25.03 -0.93
CA PRO A 46 24.23 -24.40 -1.72
C PRO A 46 25.59 -24.56 -1.04
N ASN A 47 26.65 -24.54 -1.84
CA ASN A 47 28.00 -24.64 -1.32
C ASN A 47 28.35 -23.37 -0.53
N GLU A 48 28.94 -23.53 0.66
CA GLU A 48 29.40 -22.45 1.53
C GLU A 48 30.25 -21.41 0.79
N ARG A 49 31.17 -21.87 -0.06
CA ARG A 49 32.03 -20.99 -0.88
C ARG A 49 31.23 -20.16 -1.88
N GLU A 50 30.16 -20.72 -2.43
CA GLU A 50 29.25 -20.01 -3.35
C GLU A 50 28.52 -18.90 -2.60
N ILE A 51 27.98 -19.19 -1.40
CA ILE A 51 27.30 -18.20 -0.55
C ILE A 51 28.28 -17.07 -0.19
N GLN A 52 29.49 -17.40 0.29
CA GLN A 52 30.49 -16.40 0.68
C GLN A 52 30.92 -15.51 -0.50
N ASN A 53 31.08 -16.10 -1.69
CA ASN A 53 31.40 -15.34 -2.88
C ASN A 53 30.25 -14.37 -3.26
N GLN A 54 29.00 -14.81 -3.12
CA GLN A 54 27.84 -13.96 -3.39
C GLN A 54 27.78 -12.80 -2.40
N ILE A 55 27.90 -13.08 -1.10
CA ILE A 55 27.89 -12.05 -0.05
C ILE A 55 28.99 -11.00 -0.29
N LYS A 56 30.19 -11.45 -0.67
CA LYS A 56 31.33 -10.56 -0.94
C LYS A 56 31.13 -9.68 -2.17
N ASN A 57 30.43 -10.20 -3.19
CA ASN A 57 30.23 -9.53 -4.48
C ASN A 57 28.83 -8.92 -4.59
N ASP A 58 28.07 -8.93 -3.51
CA ASP A 58 26.69 -8.45 -3.45
C ASP A 58 26.62 -6.95 -3.79
N LYS A 59 25.83 -6.61 -4.81
CA LYS A 59 25.68 -5.24 -5.32
C LYS A 59 24.22 -4.77 -5.30
N SER A 60 23.28 -5.71 -5.13
CA SER A 60 21.84 -5.46 -5.32
C SER A 60 21.07 -5.28 -4.00
N GLY A 61 21.77 -5.28 -2.86
CA GLY A 61 21.13 -5.22 -1.55
C GLY A 61 21.67 -6.28 -0.59
N TYR A 62 20.86 -6.75 0.35
CA TYR A 62 21.25 -7.78 1.32
C TYR A 62 20.78 -9.16 0.85
N CYS A 63 21.71 -9.94 0.28
CA CYS A 63 21.43 -11.30 -0.19
C CYS A 63 21.15 -12.23 1.00
N VAL A 64 20.03 -12.91 1.01
CA VAL A 64 19.56 -13.75 2.12
C VAL A 64 19.34 -15.21 1.75
N GLY A 65 19.23 -15.54 0.46
CA GLY A 65 18.88 -16.89 0.04
C GLY A 65 19.35 -17.26 -1.35
N LYS A 66 19.37 -18.56 -1.63
CA LYS A 66 19.67 -19.13 -2.94
C LYS A 66 18.43 -19.81 -3.52
N ILE A 67 18.10 -19.52 -4.75
CA ILE A 67 17.02 -20.19 -5.49
C ILE A 67 17.56 -21.48 -6.07
N ILE A 68 16.99 -22.62 -5.68
CA ILE A 68 17.38 -23.96 -6.11
C ILE A 68 16.28 -24.53 -6.99
N PRO A 69 16.50 -24.71 -8.31
CA PRO A 69 15.51 -25.30 -9.21
C PRO A 69 15.18 -26.74 -8.82
N VAL A 70 13.88 -27.07 -8.85
CA VAL A 70 13.35 -28.41 -8.61
C VAL A 70 12.17 -28.67 -9.56
N THR A 71 11.66 -29.91 -9.58
CA THR A 71 10.38 -30.23 -10.22
C THR A 71 9.65 -31.20 -9.32
N LEU A 72 8.83 -30.68 -8.40
CA LEU A 72 8.09 -31.47 -7.43
C LEU A 72 6.59 -31.28 -7.63
N ASN A 73 5.87 -32.39 -7.75
CA ASN A 73 4.42 -32.37 -7.97
C ASN A 73 3.77 -33.64 -7.41
N PRO A 74 2.44 -33.72 -7.30
CA PRO A 74 1.72 -34.87 -6.72
C PRO A 74 1.90 -36.21 -7.44
N SER A 75 2.48 -36.20 -8.64
CA SER A 75 2.74 -37.47 -9.39
C SER A 75 4.14 -38.05 -9.19
N ASN A 76 5.11 -37.22 -8.75
CA ASN A 76 6.50 -37.64 -8.62
C ASN A 76 7.07 -37.50 -7.20
N SER A 77 6.36 -36.87 -6.28
CA SER A 77 6.85 -36.59 -4.93
C SER A 77 5.71 -36.61 -3.91
N GLY A 78 6.09 -36.70 -2.62
CA GLY A 78 5.14 -36.73 -1.51
C GLY A 78 4.43 -38.07 -1.35
N THR A 79 3.41 -38.10 -0.50
CA THR A 79 2.64 -39.27 -0.12
C THR A 79 1.15 -38.97 -0.16
N TRP A 80 0.40 -39.78 -0.90
CA TRP A 80 -1.07 -39.72 -0.89
C TRP A 80 -1.63 -40.66 0.19
N VAL A 81 -2.68 -40.19 0.86
CA VAL A 81 -3.42 -40.96 1.87
C VAL A 81 -4.91 -40.81 1.62
N THR A 82 -5.61 -41.91 1.45
CA THR A 82 -7.08 -41.95 1.40
C THR A 82 -7.62 -42.24 2.79
N HIS A 83 -8.58 -41.45 3.23
CA HIS A 83 -9.20 -41.53 4.56
C HIS A 83 -10.48 -42.39 4.54
N PRO A 84 -10.93 -42.91 5.70
CA PRO A 84 -12.13 -43.73 5.79
C PRO A 84 -13.42 -43.06 5.30
N ASP A 85 -13.49 -41.73 5.34
CA ASP A 85 -14.63 -40.90 4.86
C ASP A 85 -14.57 -40.67 3.34
N GLY A 86 -13.56 -41.18 2.64
CA GLY A 86 -13.34 -41.02 1.22
C GLY A 86 -12.62 -39.73 0.84
N SER A 87 -12.24 -38.91 1.81
CA SER A 87 -11.36 -37.75 1.57
C SER A 87 -9.92 -38.21 1.30
N GLU A 88 -9.12 -37.34 0.68
CA GLU A 88 -7.73 -37.61 0.36
C GLU A 88 -6.81 -36.48 0.80
N SER A 89 -5.62 -36.85 1.28
CA SER A 89 -4.56 -35.88 1.57
C SER A 89 -3.28 -36.26 0.81
N TRP A 90 -2.59 -35.22 0.33
CA TRP A 90 -1.24 -35.33 -0.21
C TRP A 90 -0.29 -34.53 0.64
N LEU A 91 0.77 -35.15 1.12
CA LEU A 91 1.77 -34.52 1.98
C LEU A 91 3.15 -34.63 1.31
N LEU A 92 3.83 -33.49 1.25
CA LEU A 92 5.20 -33.38 0.76
C LEU A 92 6.07 -32.72 1.83
N LYS A 93 7.02 -33.47 2.38
CA LYS A 93 8.05 -32.97 3.29
C LYS A 93 9.30 -32.61 2.49
N ILE A 94 9.72 -31.35 2.55
CA ILE A 94 10.92 -30.81 1.89
C ILE A 94 11.90 -30.40 2.98
N THR A 95 13.13 -30.94 2.94
CA THR A 95 14.17 -30.60 3.90
C THR A 95 15.43 -30.14 3.17
N SER A 96 16.01 -29.04 3.63
CA SER A 96 17.33 -28.58 3.22
C SER A 96 18.16 -28.26 4.46
N PRO A 97 19.19 -29.07 4.77
CA PRO A 97 19.97 -28.95 5.99
C PRO A 97 20.60 -27.55 6.16
N ASN A 98 20.59 -27.03 7.38
CA ASN A 98 21.11 -25.74 7.79
C ASN A 98 20.37 -24.52 7.19
N ALA A 99 19.22 -24.68 6.55
CA ALA A 99 18.38 -23.57 6.15
C ALA A 99 17.80 -22.87 7.39
N VAL A 100 17.81 -21.55 7.38
CA VAL A 100 17.09 -20.71 8.34
C VAL A 100 15.59 -20.79 8.09
N GLY A 101 15.21 -20.90 6.82
CA GLY A 101 13.86 -21.09 6.38
C GLY A 101 13.81 -21.47 4.91
N LEU A 102 12.63 -21.86 4.45
CA LEU A 102 12.38 -22.24 3.05
C LEU A 102 11.19 -21.44 2.50
N THR A 103 11.29 -21.06 1.22
CA THR A 103 10.18 -20.50 0.41
C THR A 103 9.98 -21.41 -0.80
N LEU A 104 8.74 -21.62 -1.21
CA LEU A 104 8.41 -22.45 -2.38
C LEU A 104 7.87 -21.59 -3.50
N ASN A 105 8.47 -21.71 -4.70
CA ASN A 105 7.98 -21.07 -5.92
C ASN A 105 7.24 -22.08 -6.78
N TYR A 106 6.08 -21.67 -7.32
CA TYR A 106 5.19 -22.54 -8.06
C TYR A 106 5.14 -22.17 -9.53
N LYS A 107 5.31 -23.15 -10.39
CA LYS A 107 4.99 -23.06 -11.82
C LYS A 107 3.49 -23.15 -12.07
N TYR A 108 2.82 -24.00 -11.29
CA TYR A 108 1.37 -24.15 -11.29
C TYR A 108 0.86 -24.23 -9.87
N PHE A 109 -0.24 -23.49 -9.62
CA PHE A 109 -0.96 -23.53 -8.36
C PHE A 109 -2.46 -23.40 -8.64
N THR A 110 -3.16 -24.53 -8.73
CA THR A 110 -4.62 -24.54 -8.94
C THR A 110 -5.23 -25.60 -8.04
N LEU A 111 -6.13 -25.19 -7.17
CA LEU A 111 -6.79 -26.03 -6.18
C LEU A 111 -8.22 -26.33 -6.59
N PRO A 112 -8.71 -27.58 -6.46
CA PRO A 112 -10.12 -27.95 -6.62
C PRO A 112 -11.02 -27.22 -5.64
N ASN A 113 -12.30 -27.05 -6.00
CA ASN A 113 -13.28 -26.47 -5.09
C ASN A 113 -13.47 -27.35 -3.85
N GLY A 114 -13.48 -26.72 -2.68
CA GLY A 114 -13.62 -27.39 -1.39
C GLY A 114 -12.32 -27.99 -0.84
N SER A 115 -11.22 -27.97 -1.59
CA SER A 115 -9.92 -28.40 -1.09
C SER A 115 -9.17 -27.28 -0.37
N GLU A 116 -8.26 -27.66 0.49
CA GLU A 116 -7.41 -26.75 1.29
C GLU A 116 -5.94 -27.17 1.18
N LEU A 117 -5.06 -26.18 1.24
CA LEU A 117 -3.62 -26.40 1.25
C LEU A 117 -2.98 -25.57 2.37
N PHE A 118 -2.07 -26.20 3.10
CA PHE A 118 -1.29 -25.58 4.17
C PHE A 118 0.19 -25.87 3.98
N LEU A 119 1.02 -24.98 4.52
CA LEU A 119 2.45 -25.25 4.71
C LEU A 119 2.79 -25.02 6.18
N TYR A 120 3.66 -25.85 6.73
CA TYR A 120 4.11 -25.70 8.10
C TYR A 120 5.51 -26.26 8.32
N ASN A 121 6.18 -25.76 9.37
CA ASN A 121 7.48 -26.24 9.80
C ASN A 121 7.39 -27.54 10.60
N GLU A 122 8.54 -28.16 10.88
CA GLU A 122 8.63 -29.44 11.58
C GLU A 122 8.00 -29.41 12.97
N ASN A 123 8.15 -28.29 13.70
CA ASN A 123 7.60 -28.10 15.04
C ASN A 123 6.10 -27.75 15.04
N LYS A 124 5.48 -27.54 13.87
CA LYS A 124 4.07 -27.20 13.70
C LYS A 124 3.64 -25.89 14.39
N ASN A 125 4.58 -25.02 14.71
CA ASN A 125 4.35 -23.72 15.35
C ASN A 125 4.36 -22.55 14.35
N HIS A 126 4.83 -22.78 13.12
CA HIS A 126 4.73 -21.84 12.01
C HIS A 126 3.90 -22.49 10.91
N VAL A 127 2.65 -22.02 10.74
CA VAL A 127 1.66 -22.56 9.79
C VAL A 127 1.16 -21.42 8.91
N ILE A 128 1.19 -21.60 7.59
CA ILE A 128 0.56 -20.70 6.61
C ILE A 128 -0.50 -21.45 5.79
N GLY A 129 -1.50 -20.76 5.38
CA GLY A 129 -2.73 -21.26 4.76
C GLY A 129 -3.92 -20.71 5.58
N LYS A 130 -5.14 -21.19 5.39
CA LYS A 130 -5.46 -22.14 4.32
C LYS A 130 -5.44 -21.45 2.96
N PHE A 131 -4.95 -22.12 1.96
CA PHE A 131 -5.13 -21.72 0.57
C PHE A 131 -6.29 -22.53 0.00
N THR A 132 -7.16 -21.89 -0.77
CA THR A 132 -8.35 -22.51 -1.38
C THR A 132 -8.45 -22.16 -2.86
N SER A 133 -9.45 -22.71 -3.54
CA SER A 133 -9.72 -22.41 -4.95
C SER A 133 -10.00 -20.94 -5.26
N SER A 134 -10.31 -20.11 -4.26
CA SER A 134 -10.44 -18.65 -4.40
C SER A 134 -9.17 -17.99 -4.94
N ARG A 135 -7.99 -18.62 -4.70
CA ARG A 135 -6.68 -18.17 -5.18
C ARG A 135 -6.35 -18.55 -6.62
N ASN A 136 -7.18 -19.33 -7.28
CA ASN A 136 -6.88 -19.76 -8.65
C ASN A 136 -6.90 -18.62 -9.67
N THR A 137 -7.70 -17.58 -9.43
CA THR A 137 -7.92 -16.47 -10.39
C THR A 137 -7.65 -15.10 -9.81
N ILE A 138 -7.85 -14.92 -8.50
CA ILE A 138 -7.67 -13.63 -7.83
C ILE A 138 -6.35 -13.69 -7.07
N ASN A 139 -5.35 -12.92 -7.50
CA ASN A 139 -4.00 -12.92 -6.94
C ASN A 139 -3.42 -14.34 -6.81
N PRO A 140 -3.16 -15.02 -7.95
CA PRO A 140 -2.71 -16.40 -7.94
C PRO A 140 -1.42 -16.55 -7.12
N ILE A 141 -1.33 -17.63 -6.37
CA ILE A 141 -0.14 -17.96 -5.59
C ILE A 141 0.98 -18.36 -6.55
N THR A 142 2.00 -17.53 -6.63
CA THR A 142 3.22 -17.78 -7.41
C THR A 142 4.35 -18.29 -6.52
N HIS A 143 4.31 -17.99 -5.24
CA HIS A 143 5.26 -18.42 -4.22
C HIS A 143 4.65 -18.25 -2.83
N THR A 144 5.32 -18.82 -1.82
CA THR A 144 4.93 -18.63 -0.41
C THR A 144 5.82 -17.60 0.28
N GLN A 145 5.39 -17.11 1.43
CA GLN A 145 6.31 -16.50 2.38
C GLN A 145 7.29 -17.54 2.93
N ILE A 146 8.32 -17.09 3.63
CA ILE A 146 9.27 -17.96 4.32
C ILE A 146 8.57 -18.83 5.38
N ILE A 147 8.90 -20.12 5.40
CA ILE A 147 8.59 -21.05 6.48
C ILE A 147 9.87 -21.33 7.27
N GLU A 148 9.80 -21.18 8.57
CA GLU A 148 10.92 -21.33 9.50
C GLU A 148 11.51 -22.73 9.50
N GLY A 149 12.85 -22.79 9.52
CA GLY A 149 13.63 -24.01 9.76
C GLY A 149 14.01 -24.74 8.49
N GLU A 150 14.72 -25.85 8.70
CA GLU A 150 15.28 -26.69 7.63
C GLU A 150 14.23 -27.45 6.85
N THR A 151 13.02 -27.59 7.44
CA THR A 151 11.98 -28.49 6.92
C THR A 151 10.65 -27.74 6.77
N THR A 152 10.05 -27.86 5.60
CA THR A 152 8.70 -27.42 5.30
C THR A 152 7.84 -28.60 4.86
N THR A 153 6.70 -28.82 5.49
CA THR A 153 5.68 -29.76 5.04
C THR A 153 4.56 -29.02 4.34
N LEU A 154 4.26 -29.45 3.12
CA LEU A 154 3.11 -29.01 2.35
C LEU A 154 2.03 -30.06 2.47
N GLU A 155 0.84 -29.69 2.92
CA GLU A 155 -0.31 -30.55 3.11
C GLU A 155 -1.48 -30.04 2.31
N TYR A 156 -1.87 -30.83 1.32
CA TYR A 156 -3.09 -30.66 0.56
C TYR A 156 -4.14 -31.63 1.08
N HIS A 157 -5.36 -31.17 1.28
CA HIS A 157 -6.51 -32.00 1.66
C HIS A 157 -7.71 -31.70 0.75
N GLN A 158 -8.35 -32.77 0.25
CA GLN A 158 -9.58 -32.66 -0.53
C GLN A 158 -10.67 -33.56 0.08
N PRO A 159 -11.89 -33.01 0.31
CA PRO A 159 -13.06 -33.81 0.65
C PRO A 159 -13.45 -34.80 -0.46
N ALA A 160 -14.11 -35.90 -0.11
CA ALA A 160 -14.52 -36.95 -1.06
C ALA A 160 -15.30 -36.44 -2.29
N ASN A 161 -16.03 -35.32 -2.15
CA ASN A 161 -16.86 -34.75 -3.19
C ASN A 161 -16.24 -33.52 -3.87
N SER A 162 -14.93 -33.32 -3.76
CA SER A 162 -14.24 -32.21 -4.41
C SER A 162 -14.36 -32.27 -5.94
N VAL A 163 -14.66 -31.12 -6.55
CA VAL A 163 -14.81 -31.01 -8.01
C VAL A 163 -13.59 -30.27 -8.60
N GLY A 164 -12.96 -30.88 -9.61
CA GLY A 164 -11.79 -30.35 -10.28
C GLY A 164 -10.57 -31.25 -10.09
N LYS A 165 -9.45 -30.82 -10.66
CA LYS A 165 -8.17 -31.51 -10.52
C LYS A 165 -7.13 -30.60 -9.89
N LEU A 166 -6.39 -31.13 -8.91
CA LEU A 166 -5.21 -30.48 -8.38
C LEU A 166 -4.18 -30.30 -9.51
N LYS A 167 -3.72 -29.06 -9.72
CA LYS A 167 -2.59 -28.76 -10.59
C LYS A 167 -1.58 -27.96 -9.77
N LEU A 168 -0.59 -28.65 -9.25
CA LEU A 168 0.45 -28.10 -8.39
C LEU A 168 1.81 -28.57 -8.88
N GLU A 169 2.74 -27.63 -9.09
CA GLU A 169 4.14 -27.94 -9.42
C GLU A 169 5.02 -26.87 -8.77
N ILE A 170 5.92 -27.30 -7.89
CA ILE A 170 6.97 -26.48 -7.31
C ILE A 170 8.13 -26.48 -8.30
N GLU A 171 8.53 -25.32 -8.79
CA GLU A 171 9.64 -25.16 -9.75
C GLU A 171 10.96 -24.81 -9.11
N SER A 172 10.94 -24.23 -7.89
CA SER A 172 12.14 -23.98 -7.12
C SER A 172 11.85 -23.87 -5.63
N VAL A 173 12.89 -24.15 -4.83
CA VAL A 173 12.94 -23.93 -3.40
C VAL A 173 13.97 -22.83 -3.12
N VAL A 174 13.59 -21.82 -2.36
CA VAL A 174 14.54 -20.79 -1.91
C VAL A 174 15.11 -21.24 -0.57
N TYR A 175 16.40 -21.52 -0.56
CA TYR A 175 17.19 -21.82 0.63
C TYR A 175 17.61 -20.51 1.30
N ILE A 176 17.00 -20.15 2.42
CA ILE A 176 17.33 -18.96 3.19
C ILE A 176 18.44 -19.31 4.19
N PHE A 177 19.53 -18.56 4.17
CA PHE A 177 20.69 -18.79 5.03
C PHE A 177 20.94 -17.67 6.05
N ARG A 178 20.25 -16.50 5.94
CA ARG A 178 20.34 -15.36 6.87
C ARG A 178 19.19 -14.36 6.66
N GLY A 179 19.14 -13.29 7.49
CA GLY A 179 18.28 -12.12 7.27
C GLY A 179 16.87 -12.24 7.82
N PHE A 180 16.59 -13.28 8.59
CA PHE A 180 15.31 -13.51 9.26
C PHE A 180 15.52 -14.05 10.68
N GLU A 181 16.66 -13.79 11.29
CA GLU A 181 17.06 -14.40 12.58
C GLU A 181 16.24 -13.87 13.76
N ASP A 182 15.69 -12.66 13.66
CA ASP A 182 14.76 -12.12 14.67
C ASP A 182 13.35 -12.70 14.53
N TYR A 183 13.05 -13.27 13.39
CA TYR A 183 11.81 -13.96 13.05
C TYR A 183 11.78 -15.38 13.61
N LEU A 184 12.92 -15.99 13.66
CA LEU A 184 13.10 -17.40 13.93
C LEU A 184 13.62 -17.57 15.36
N ALA A 185 13.13 -18.58 16.07
CA ALA A 185 13.62 -18.97 17.40
C ALA A 185 15.15 -19.16 17.39
N PRO A 186 15.84 -19.12 18.55
CA PRO A 186 17.30 -19.11 18.60
C PRO A 186 17.86 -20.38 17.97
N TYR A 187 18.13 -20.30 16.68
CA TYR A 187 18.87 -21.30 15.96
C TYR A 187 20.36 -21.07 16.22
N ASN A 188 21.09 -22.14 16.58
CA ASN A 188 22.54 -22.13 16.69
C ASN A 188 23.19 -21.93 15.31
N SER A 189 22.99 -20.78 14.68
CA SER A 189 23.65 -20.47 13.42
C SER A 189 25.14 -20.28 13.67
N ARG A 190 25.90 -21.29 13.35
CA ARG A 190 27.35 -21.35 13.63
C ARG A 190 28.22 -20.45 12.76
N THR A 191 27.66 -19.75 11.75
CA THR A 191 28.52 -19.24 10.66
C THR A 191 28.24 -17.83 10.18
N TYR A 192 27.08 -17.25 10.45
CA TYR A 192 26.78 -15.91 9.91
C TYR A 192 26.38 -14.95 11.03
N ASN A 193 27.31 -14.06 11.40
CA ASN A 193 27.05 -12.97 12.35
C ASN A 193 26.26 -11.88 11.59
N ASN A 194 24.97 -12.10 11.34
CA ASN A 194 24.18 -11.40 10.32
C ASN A 194 22.96 -10.68 10.91
N ARG A 195 22.94 -10.42 12.21
CA ARG A 195 21.94 -9.56 12.83
C ARG A 195 22.33 -8.10 12.67
N ALA A 196 21.35 -7.25 12.80
CA ALA A 196 21.60 -5.83 12.98
C ALA A 196 22.68 -5.61 14.06
N GLU A 197 23.62 -4.72 13.79
CA GLU A 197 24.72 -4.43 14.69
C GLU A 197 24.22 -3.85 16.03
N HIS A 198 25.11 -3.85 17.01
CA HIS A 198 24.80 -3.53 18.41
C HIS A 198 24.29 -2.11 18.67
N CYS A 199 24.51 -1.17 17.76
CA CYS A 199 24.05 0.22 17.89
C CYS A 199 22.62 0.42 17.40
N GLN A 200 22.03 -0.58 16.79
CA GLN A 200 20.66 -0.52 16.25
C GLN A 200 19.61 -0.55 17.35
N ILE A 201 18.59 0.27 17.19
CA ILE A 201 17.55 0.51 18.21
C ILE A 201 16.24 -0.12 17.75
N ASP A 202 15.67 -1.04 18.57
CA ASP A 202 14.35 -1.61 18.27
C ASP A 202 13.26 -0.54 18.32
N VAL A 203 12.28 -0.60 17.41
CA VAL A 203 11.13 0.32 17.42
C VAL A 203 10.28 0.26 18.69
N ALA A 204 10.49 -0.74 19.55
CA ALA A 204 9.88 -0.82 20.87
C ALA A 204 10.61 0.01 21.94
N CYS A 205 11.77 0.62 21.65
CA CYS A 205 12.57 1.36 22.61
C CYS A 205 12.08 2.80 22.79
N SER A 206 11.84 3.18 24.04
CA SER A 206 11.60 4.57 24.44
C SER A 206 12.92 5.19 24.94
N PRO A 207 13.23 6.46 24.63
CA PRO A 207 12.31 7.48 24.07
C PRO A 207 12.24 7.54 22.53
N GLU A 208 13.02 6.78 21.78
CA GLU A 208 13.19 6.92 20.34
C GLU A 208 11.87 6.72 19.57
N ASN A 209 11.00 5.81 20.05
CA ASN A 209 9.71 5.53 19.42
C ASN A 209 8.57 6.49 19.83
N ASN A 210 8.82 7.41 20.78
CA ASN A 210 7.77 8.26 21.30
C ASN A 210 7.13 9.13 20.21
N GLY A 211 5.84 8.88 19.95
CA GLY A 211 5.06 9.59 18.95
C GLY A 211 5.28 9.13 17.49
N TRP A 212 6.00 8.02 17.26
CA TRP A 212 6.27 7.47 15.92
C TRP A 212 5.47 6.19 15.60
N SER A 213 4.47 5.81 16.42
CA SER A 213 3.70 4.57 16.24
C SER A 213 3.09 4.44 14.85
N GLU A 214 2.49 5.52 14.33
CA GLU A 214 1.90 5.54 12.99
C GLU A 214 2.95 5.27 11.90
N GLN A 215 4.12 5.91 11.99
CA GLN A 215 5.21 5.74 11.03
C GLN A 215 5.84 4.35 11.13
N ILE A 216 5.86 3.75 12.32
CA ILE A 216 6.28 2.37 12.54
C ILE A 216 5.33 1.40 11.80
N ASP A 217 4.03 1.63 11.86
CA ASP A 217 3.01 0.80 11.20
C ASP A 217 3.01 0.96 9.67
N ALA A 218 3.64 2.01 9.13
CA ALA A 218 3.76 2.22 7.68
C ALA A 218 4.89 1.41 7.05
N VAL A 219 5.94 1.05 7.80
CA VAL A 219 7.15 0.46 7.23
C VAL A 219 7.01 -1.05 7.08
N VAL A 220 7.43 -1.55 5.92
CA VAL A 220 7.40 -2.96 5.53
C VAL A 220 8.80 -3.47 5.24
N HIS A 221 9.04 -4.73 5.58
CA HIS A 221 10.15 -5.53 5.10
C HIS A 221 9.73 -6.25 3.83
N PHE A 222 10.62 -6.48 2.87
CA PHE A 222 10.29 -7.34 1.75
C PHE A 222 11.47 -8.13 1.22
N SER A 223 11.17 -9.29 0.64
CA SER A 223 12.12 -10.15 -0.03
C SER A 223 11.81 -10.27 -1.52
N PHE A 224 12.85 -10.40 -2.34
CA PHE A 224 12.72 -10.45 -3.79
C PHE A 224 13.82 -11.28 -4.46
N PRO A 225 13.51 -11.92 -5.62
CA PRO A 225 14.49 -12.68 -6.40
C PRO A 225 15.28 -11.77 -7.34
N ASP A 226 16.59 -12.00 -7.42
CA ASP A 226 17.47 -11.44 -8.44
C ASP A 226 18.64 -12.38 -8.75
N GLY A 227 18.96 -12.59 -10.04
CA GLY A 227 20.12 -13.36 -10.49
C GLY A 227 20.24 -14.79 -9.94
N GLY A 228 19.12 -15.44 -9.56
CA GLY A 228 19.10 -16.79 -8.94
C GLY A 228 19.36 -16.77 -7.43
N TRP A 229 19.35 -15.59 -6.82
CA TRP A 229 19.44 -15.37 -5.38
C TRP A 229 18.20 -14.65 -4.86
N ASN A 230 18.05 -14.60 -3.54
CA ASN A 230 16.98 -13.87 -2.88
C ASN A 230 17.57 -12.78 -1.99
N TYR A 231 16.99 -11.60 -2.05
CA TYR A 231 17.44 -10.39 -1.37
C TYR A 231 16.35 -9.82 -0.50
N VAL A 232 16.72 -8.89 0.38
CA VAL A 232 15.77 -8.12 1.19
C VAL A 232 16.06 -6.63 1.14
N CYS A 233 14.98 -5.85 1.24
CA CYS A 233 14.96 -4.39 1.36
C CYS A 233 13.84 -3.95 2.29
N SER A 234 13.75 -2.64 2.50
CA SER A 234 12.71 -1.95 3.26
C SER A 234 11.83 -1.10 2.34
N GLY A 235 10.61 -0.82 2.75
CA GLY A 235 9.71 0.10 2.05
C GLY A 235 8.70 0.71 2.99
N SER A 236 7.82 1.56 2.47
CA SER A 236 6.75 2.15 3.26
C SER A 236 5.43 2.21 2.49
N VAL A 237 4.35 1.86 3.15
CA VAL A 237 2.99 2.14 2.67
C VAL A 237 2.79 3.65 2.64
N ILE A 238 2.29 4.18 1.53
CA ILE A 238 2.21 5.62 1.31
C ILE A 238 0.82 6.04 0.83
N ASN A 239 0.34 7.18 1.33
CA ASN A 239 -0.97 7.75 1.03
C ASN A 239 -0.97 8.53 -0.30
N ASN A 240 -2.13 8.65 -0.91
CA ASN A 240 -2.41 9.48 -2.09
C ASN A 240 -3.47 10.56 -1.77
N THR A 241 -3.64 11.53 -2.67
CA THR A 241 -4.60 12.64 -2.46
C THR A 241 -6.06 12.21 -2.50
N ASP A 242 -6.39 11.06 -3.09
CA ASP A 242 -7.73 10.47 -3.00
C ASP A 242 -8.01 9.85 -1.62
N GLN A 243 -6.97 9.57 -0.84
CA GLN A 243 -7.08 8.97 0.48
C GLN A 243 -8.03 7.76 0.48
N ASP A 244 -7.86 6.89 -0.51
CA ASP A 244 -8.74 5.77 -0.83
C ASP A 244 -8.20 4.41 -0.40
N CYS A 245 -7.07 4.39 0.31
CA CYS A 245 -6.33 3.19 0.71
C CYS A 245 -5.80 2.37 -0.47
N THR A 246 -5.55 2.97 -1.63
CA THR A 246 -4.80 2.29 -2.68
C THR A 246 -3.46 1.82 -2.11
N PRO A 247 -3.13 0.51 -2.22
CA PRO A 247 -2.02 -0.09 -1.48
C PRO A 247 -0.67 0.18 -2.14
N TYR A 248 -0.26 1.44 -2.16
CA TYR A 248 1.05 1.86 -2.67
C TYR A 248 2.16 1.61 -1.66
N ILE A 249 3.29 1.10 -2.15
CA ILE A 249 4.54 0.98 -1.40
C ILE A 249 5.63 1.77 -2.12
N LEU A 250 6.28 2.69 -1.42
CA LEU A 250 7.46 3.40 -1.86
C LEU A 250 8.70 2.66 -1.37
N THR A 251 9.67 2.42 -2.27
CA THR A 251 10.97 1.80 -1.97
C THR A 251 12.06 2.35 -2.90
N ALA A 252 13.29 1.83 -2.81
CA ALA A 252 14.38 2.20 -3.70
C ALA A 252 14.31 1.49 -5.05
N TRP A 253 14.82 2.13 -6.11
CA TRP A 253 14.92 1.53 -7.44
C TRP A 253 15.95 0.38 -7.47
N HIS A 254 17.09 0.54 -6.82
CA HIS A 254 18.13 -0.49 -6.80
C HIS A 254 17.70 -1.79 -6.08
N CYS A 255 16.56 -1.80 -5.37
CA CYS A 255 15.94 -3.02 -4.82
C CYS A 255 15.26 -3.87 -5.90
N GLY A 256 15.96 -4.16 -7.00
CA GLY A 256 15.47 -4.98 -8.12
C GLY A 256 15.47 -4.26 -9.47
N GLU A 257 16.01 -3.04 -9.56
CA GLU A 257 16.20 -2.26 -10.80
C GLU A 257 14.96 -2.16 -11.68
N HIS A 258 13.85 -1.79 -11.09
CA HIS A 258 12.51 -1.89 -11.68
C HIS A 258 12.23 -0.90 -12.81
N THR A 259 11.44 -1.37 -13.77
CA THR A 259 10.79 -0.52 -14.79
C THR A 259 9.28 -0.50 -14.59
N ALA A 260 8.62 0.61 -14.97
CA ALA A 260 7.18 0.74 -14.82
C ALA A 260 6.41 -0.37 -15.59
N ASN A 261 5.26 -0.76 -15.05
CA ASN A 261 4.41 -1.86 -15.47
C ASN A 261 5.02 -3.27 -15.31
N GLN A 262 6.18 -3.39 -14.67
CA GLN A 262 6.76 -4.68 -14.32
C GLN A 262 5.89 -5.38 -13.27
N ASN A 263 5.56 -6.64 -13.51
CA ASN A 263 4.95 -7.51 -12.50
C ASN A 263 6.04 -8.07 -11.59
N LEU A 264 5.88 -7.88 -10.29
CA LEU A 264 6.84 -8.31 -9.27
C LEU A 264 6.51 -9.72 -8.77
N SER A 265 6.63 -10.70 -9.65
CA SER A 265 6.51 -12.11 -9.25
C SER A 265 7.69 -12.51 -8.36
N GLY A 266 7.43 -13.23 -7.28
CA GLY A 266 8.45 -13.64 -6.31
C GLY A 266 8.71 -12.65 -5.18
N TYR A 267 8.04 -11.49 -5.18
CA TYR A 267 8.13 -10.50 -4.10
C TYR A 267 7.18 -10.84 -2.96
N THR A 268 7.71 -10.88 -1.74
CA THR A 268 6.91 -11.03 -0.51
C THR A 268 7.10 -9.80 0.37
N TRP A 269 6.00 -9.16 0.73
CA TRP A 269 5.92 -7.99 1.59
C TRP A 269 5.47 -8.42 2.98
N TYR A 270 6.17 -7.99 4.05
CA TYR A 270 5.92 -8.38 5.44
C TYR A 270 5.60 -7.16 6.28
N TRP A 271 4.48 -7.22 7.01
CA TRP A 271 4.05 -6.21 7.98
C TRP A 271 4.41 -6.63 9.40
N ASN A 272 4.59 -5.64 10.28
CA ASN A 272 4.78 -5.84 11.71
C ASN A 272 5.93 -6.79 12.08
N TYR A 273 6.91 -6.93 11.20
CA TYR A 273 8.14 -7.65 11.51
C TYR A 273 8.99 -6.80 12.45
N GLN A 274 8.64 -6.84 13.75
CA GLN A 274 9.23 -6.01 14.79
C GLN A 274 9.20 -6.73 16.15
N LYS A 275 10.08 -6.31 17.06
CA LYS A 275 10.07 -6.79 18.45
C LYS A 275 9.00 -6.05 19.25
N SER A 276 8.36 -6.75 20.21
CA SER A 276 7.37 -6.16 21.11
C SER A 276 8.01 -5.48 22.34
N THR A 277 9.28 -5.71 22.58
CA THR A 277 10.03 -5.18 23.74
C THR A 277 11.36 -4.58 23.31
N CYS A 278 11.80 -3.54 24.01
CA CYS A 278 13.10 -2.92 23.80
C CYS A 278 14.20 -3.84 24.35
N GLN A 279 14.92 -4.49 23.44
CA GLN A 279 16.06 -5.34 23.78
C GLN A 279 17.15 -5.20 22.71
N PRO A 280 17.81 -4.03 22.61
CA PRO A 280 18.72 -3.72 21.52
C PRO A 280 19.87 -4.73 21.38
N ASN A 281 20.27 -5.37 22.48
CA ASN A 281 21.41 -6.29 22.54
C ASN A 281 21.05 -7.74 22.89
N SER A 282 19.77 -8.12 22.93
CA SER A 282 19.40 -9.48 23.32
C SER A 282 19.37 -10.42 22.12
N ASN A 283 20.00 -11.59 22.32
CA ASN A 283 19.88 -12.74 21.41
C ASN A 283 18.50 -13.45 21.52
N GLN A 284 17.55 -12.88 22.27
CA GLN A 284 16.22 -13.44 22.41
C GLN A 284 15.40 -13.02 21.20
N SER A 285 15.03 -14.00 20.38
CA SER A 285 14.00 -13.83 19.40
C SER A 285 12.67 -13.55 20.11
N ASN A 286 12.04 -12.45 19.79
CA ASN A 286 10.63 -12.29 20.06
C ASN A 286 9.94 -12.92 18.82
N PRO A 287 9.32 -14.09 18.97
CA PRO A 287 8.79 -14.76 17.79
C PRO A 287 7.75 -13.85 17.13
N TRP A 288 8.01 -13.44 15.90
CA TRP A 288 6.99 -12.84 15.08
C TRP A 288 5.95 -13.93 14.81
N THR A 289 4.78 -13.76 15.37
CA THR A 289 3.67 -14.72 15.21
C THR A 289 2.85 -14.42 13.95
N GLY A 290 3.26 -13.41 13.16
CA GLY A 290 2.44 -12.81 12.14
C GLY A 290 2.57 -13.47 10.79
N ASN A 291 1.51 -14.11 10.34
CA ASN A 291 1.26 -14.44 8.95
C ASN A 291 0.79 -13.21 8.17
N GLN A 292 1.35 -12.02 8.51
CA GLN A 292 0.97 -10.73 7.93
C GLN A 292 1.86 -10.44 6.74
N SER A 293 1.60 -11.14 5.64
CA SER A 293 2.34 -10.97 4.40
C SER A 293 1.43 -10.92 3.18
N MET A 294 1.91 -10.24 2.13
CA MET A 294 1.30 -10.19 0.81
C MET A 294 2.35 -10.50 -0.24
N ILE A 295 1.94 -11.02 -1.39
CA ILE A 295 2.84 -11.36 -2.50
C ILE A 295 2.54 -10.53 -3.74
N ASN A 296 3.57 -10.45 -4.61
CA ASN A 296 3.48 -9.80 -5.91
C ASN A 296 3.24 -8.28 -5.80
N GLY A 297 2.94 -7.68 -6.91
CA GLY A 297 2.68 -6.26 -7.08
C GLY A 297 2.98 -5.83 -8.51
N THR A 298 2.65 -4.59 -8.82
CA THR A 298 2.96 -3.98 -10.11
C THR A 298 3.69 -2.66 -9.89
N VAL A 299 4.81 -2.48 -10.57
CA VAL A 299 5.53 -1.20 -10.55
C VAL A 299 4.71 -0.16 -11.30
N ARG A 300 4.34 0.92 -10.61
CA ARG A 300 3.60 2.03 -11.20
C ARG A 300 4.55 3.09 -11.77
N SER A 301 5.57 3.42 -11.01
CA SER A 301 6.54 4.45 -11.37
C SER A 301 7.91 4.13 -10.79
N SER A 302 8.97 4.50 -11.49
CA SER A 302 10.33 4.28 -11.03
C SER A 302 11.30 5.28 -11.67
N SER A 303 12.34 5.66 -10.95
CA SER A 303 13.40 6.52 -11.49
C SER A 303 14.18 5.86 -12.63
N GLY A 304 14.22 4.53 -12.71
CA GLY A 304 14.82 3.77 -13.81
C GLY A 304 13.99 3.72 -15.08
N SER A 305 12.70 4.14 -15.04
CA SER A 305 11.84 4.24 -16.21
C SER A 305 12.03 5.54 -17.00
N GLY A 306 12.73 6.51 -16.44
CA GLY A 306 13.11 7.75 -17.12
C GLY A 306 14.26 7.54 -18.11
N THR A 307 14.47 8.53 -18.98
CA THR A 307 15.66 8.54 -19.86
C THR A 307 16.88 8.80 -19.00
N LEU A 308 17.69 7.78 -18.77
CA LEU A 308 18.97 7.92 -18.07
C LEU A 308 19.89 8.78 -18.93
N ASN A 309 20.19 10.01 -18.48
CA ASN A 309 21.11 10.91 -19.17
C ASN A 309 22.58 10.49 -19.02
N ASN A 310 22.87 9.47 -18.20
CA ASN A 310 24.19 8.87 -18.08
C ASN A 310 24.08 7.34 -18.09
N PRO A 311 24.71 6.65 -19.06
CA PRO A 311 24.83 5.20 -18.98
C PRO A 311 25.66 4.83 -17.74
N PRO A 312 25.36 3.72 -17.06
CA PRO A 312 26.06 3.29 -15.87
C PRO A 312 27.55 3.11 -16.14
N ASN A 313 28.38 3.81 -15.41
CA ASN A 313 29.82 3.54 -15.37
C ASN A 313 30.03 2.35 -14.42
N THR A 314 30.78 1.36 -14.83
CA THR A 314 30.83 -0.02 -14.37
C THR A 314 31.36 -0.29 -12.96
N SER A 315 31.34 0.64 -12.03
CA SER A 315 31.83 0.43 -10.67
C SER A 315 30.86 0.91 -9.60
N MET A 316 30.39 -0.04 -8.80
CA MET A 316 29.68 0.05 -7.51
C MET A 316 28.41 0.91 -7.45
N TYR A 317 27.28 0.28 -7.10
CA TYR A 317 26.04 0.90 -6.60
C TYR A 317 25.63 2.19 -7.31
N GLN A 318 25.32 2.09 -8.59
CA GLN A 318 24.75 3.23 -9.31
C GLN A 318 23.24 3.19 -9.17
N VAL A 319 22.67 4.31 -8.76
CA VAL A 319 21.21 4.49 -8.72
C VAL A 319 20.74 5.28 -9.94
N ALA A 320 19.52 5.06 -10.37
CA ALA A 320 18.89 5.83 -11.42
C ALA A 320 18.16 7.05 -10.83
N GLY A 321 18.43 8.25 -11.32
CA GLY A 321 17.72 9.46 -10.91
C GLY A 321 17.81 9.72 -9.41
N SER A 322 16.67 9.74 -8.73
CA SER A 322 16.53 9.84 -7.27
C SER A 322 16.30 8.48 -6.59
N ASP A 323 16.50 7.37 -7.29
CA ASP A 323 16.50 6.00 -6.76
C ASP A 323 15.17 5.56 -6.13
N PHE A 324 14.03 5.82 -6.75
CA PHE A 324 12.74 5.40 -6.23
C PHE A 324 12.03 4.36 -7.09
N THR A 325 11.19 3.56 -6.46
CA THR A 325 10.16 2.73 -7.07
C THR A 325 8.87 2.84 -6.29
N LEU A 326 7.76 3.04 -6.98
CA LEU A 326 6.40 2.96 -6.46
C LEU A 326 5.75 1.67 -6.94
N VAL A 327 5.34 0.84 -6.01
CA VAL A 327 4.64 -0.43 -6.26
C VAL A 327 3.19 -0.31 -5.82
N GLU A 328 2.27 -0.86 -6.59
CA GLU A 328 0.89 -1.10 -6.17
C GLU A 328 0.67 -2.59 -5.98
N LEU A 329 0.20 -2.99 -4.81
CA LEU A 329 -0.11 -4.38 -4.51
C LEU A 329 -1.37 -4.82 -5.25
N GLY A 330 -1.48 -6.11 -5.55
CA GLY A 330 -2.60 -6.67 -6.32
C GLY A 330 -3.96 -6.68 -5.59
N SER A 331 -3.99 -6.26 -4.32
CA SER A 331 -5.21 -6.16 -3.50
C SER A 331 -4.97 -5.23 -2.31
N ASN A 332 -6.06 -4.79 -1.68
CA ASN A 332 -5.99 -3.96 -0.48
C ASN A 332 -5.26 -4.68 0.66
N ILE A 333 -4.54 -3.90 1.47
CA ILE A 333 -3.90 -4.42 2.69
C ILE A 333 -5.00 -4.79 3.67
N PRO A 334 -4.99 -6.02 4.23
CA PRO A 334 -5.99 -6.42 5.23
C PRO A 334 -6.00 -5.46 6.42
N SER A 335 -7.19 -5.06 6.87
CA SER A 335 -7.34 -4.15 8.02
C SER A 335 -6.70 -4.70 9.30
N SER A 336 -6.66 -6.04 9.44
CA SER A 336 -6.01 -6.73 10.56
C SER A 336 -4.49 -6.53 10.63
N TYR A 337 -3.85 -6.00 9.58
CA TYR A 337 -2.42 -5.66 9.59
C TYR A 337 -2.15 -4.34 10.31
N GLY A 338 -3.17 -3.49 10.49
CA GLY A 338 -3.02 -2.18 11.10
C GLY A 338 -2.09 -1.25 10.33
N ALA A 339 -1.99 -1.41 9.00
CA ALA A 339 -1.10 -0.62 8.18
C ALA A 339 -1.48 0.86 8.17
N TYR A 340 -0.51 1.72 8.40
CA TYR A 340 -0.64 3.16 8.25
C TYR A 340 -0.18 3.59 6.85
N TYR A 341 -1.02 4.31 6.14
CA TYR A 341 -0.70 4.92 4.86
C TYR A 341 -0.02 6.25 5.14
N ALA A 342 1.31 6.27 5.13
CA ALA A 342 2.10 7.43 5.56
C ALA A 342 1.88 8.66 4.67
N GLY A 343 1.80 9.81 5.30
CA GLY A 343 1.83 11.10 4.62
C GLY A 343 3.22 11.44 4.08
N TRP A 344 3.28 12.47 3.24
CA TRP A 344 4.50 12.90 2.59
C TRP A 344 4.63 14.43 2.50
N ASP A 345 5.86 14.90 2.28
CA ASP A 345 6.18 16.32 2.09
C ASP A 345 7.21 16.47 0.95
N LYS A 346 6.77 17.12 -0.15
CA LYS A 346 7.61 17.49 -1.29
C LYS A 346 8.17 18.92 -1.21
N GLY A 347 7.85 19.63 -0.12
CA GLY A 347 8.24 21.02 0.03
C GLY A 347 9.72 21.22 0.31
N SER A 348 10.19 22.44 0.04
CA SER A 348 11.58 22.86 0.22
C SER A 348 11.91 23.34 1.64
N ALA A 349 10.95 23.32 2.58
CA ALA A 349 11.18 23.71 3.96
C ALA A 349 12.26 22.83 4.61
N LEU A 350 13.03 23.43 5.53
CA LEU A 350 14.10 22.73 6.25
C LEU A 350 13.57 21.52 7.03
N LYS A 351 14.23 20.37 6.87
CA LYS A 351 13.97 19.14 7.61
C LYS A 351 14.96 19.10 8.76
N SER A 352 14.56 19.56 9.94
CA SER A 352 15.46 19.83 11.06
C SER A 352 15.72 18.65 11.99
N SER A 353 14.82 17.67 11.99
CA SER A 353 14.89 16.47 12.81
C SER A 353 13.90 15.43 12.30
N GLY A 354 14.06 14.20 12.73
CA GLY A 354 13.16 13.11 12.40
C GLY A 354 13.77 11.75 12.63
N VAL A 355 13.21 10.74 11.94
CA VAL A 355 13.66 9.35 12.05
C VAL A 355 13.67 8.65 10.70
N SER A 356 14.49 7.61 10.58
CA SER A 356 14.26 6.53 9.63
C SER A 356 13.85 5.27 10.36
N ILE A 357 12.91 4.53 9.77
CA ILE A 357 12.45 3.23 10.28
C ILE A 357 12.71 2.21 9.20
N HIS A 358 13.46 1.13 9.53
CA HIS A 358 14.08 0.28 8.52
C HIS A 358 14.33 -1.15 9.04
N HIS A 359 14.78 -2.05 8.15
CA HIS A 359 15.11 -3.45 8.43
C HIS A 359 16.58 -3.76 8.13
N PRO A 360 17.53 -3.30 8.98
CA PRO A 360 18.95 -3.48 8.74
C PRO A 360 19.33 -4.97 8.82
N ASN A 361 20.14 -5.45 7.87
CA ASN A 361 20.52 -6.85 7.71
C ASN A 361 19.33 -7.83 7.72
N GLY A 362 18.15 -7.37 7.23
CA GLY A 362 16.91 -8.17 7.27
C GLY A 362 16.38 -8.44 8.68
N SER A 363 16.84 -7.70 9.68
CA SER A 363 16.40 -7.82 11.08
C SER A 363 15.02 -7.21 11.31
N ALA A 364 14.43 -7.50 12.46
CA ALA A 364 13.23 -6.84 12.96
C ALA A 364 13.41 -5.32 12.95
N LYS A 365 12.32 -4.61 12.72
CA LYS A 365 12.24 -3.16 12.50
C LYS A 365 13.04 -2.35 13.53
N LYS A 366 13.86 -1.43 13.04
CA LYS A 366 14.71 -0.53 13.81
C LYS A 366 14.36 0.93 13.55
N ILE A 367 14.82 1.81 14.43
CA ILE A 367 14.65 3.25 14.34
C ILE A 367 15.99 3.95 14.51
N SER A 368 16.32 4.86 13.58
CA SER A 368 17.48 5.75 13.63
C SER A 368 17.02 7.19 13.66
N THR A 369 17.60 8.01 14.53
CA THR A 369 17.15 9.39 14.79
C THR A 369 18.16 10.40 14.27
N PHE A 370 17.70 11.49 13.68
CA PHE A 370 18.52 12.66 13.36
C PHE A 370 17.95 13.92 14.03
N THR A 371 18.83 14.79 14.49
CA THR A 371 18.50 16.06 15.19
C THR A 371 19.18 17.27 14.56
N THR A 372 19.76 17.09 13.39
CA THR A 372 20.39 18.14 12.57
C THR A 372 19.69 18.22 11.22
N TYR A 373 19.82 19.36 10.54
CA TYR A 373 19.20 19.54 9.23
C TYR A 373 19.69 18.51 8.22
N LEU A 374 18.74 17.99 7.41
CA LEU A 374 19.09 17.26 6.19
C LEU A 374 19.78 18.20 5.20
N LEU A 375 20.91 17.75 4.66
CA LEU A 375 21.65 18.49 3.64
C LEU A 375 21.27 17.98 2.24
N THR A 376 21.61 18.77 1.23
CA THR A 376 21.39 18.37 -0.17
C THR A 376 22.68 17.81 -0.73
N ASP A 377 22.62 16.61 -1.33
CA ASP A 377 23.75 15.96 -1.97
C ASP A 377 23.34 15.13 -3.19
N THR A 378 24.33 14.50 -3.82
CA THR A 378 24.20 13.64 -4.99
C THR A 378 24.74 12.25 -4.65
N TYR A 379 23.88 11.24 -4.65
CA TYR A 379 24.32 9.86 -4.50
C TYR A 379 25.00 9.36 -5.79
N ASN A 380 25.93 8.43 -5.65
CA ASN A 380 26.77 7.91 -6.73
C ASN A 380 25.93 7.41 -7.93
N GLY A 381 26.10 8.05 -9.08
CA GLY A 381 25.35 7.76 -10.32
C GLY A 381 23.94 8.36 -10.38
N GLY A 382 23.42 8.90 -9.28
CA GLY A 382 22.12 9.55 -9.22
C GLY A 382 22.07 10.93 -9.87
N ALA A 383 20.86 11.51 -9.93
CA ALA A 383 20.68 12.88 -10.43
C ALA A 383 21.28 13.89 -9.46
N PHE A 384 21.80 15.00 -10.03
CA PHE A 384 22.48 16.06 -9.27
C PHE A 384 21.53 16.70 -8.25
N ASN A 385 21.99 16.79 -6.98
CA ASN A 385 21.25 17.35 -5.85
C ASN A 385 19.89 16.66 -5.56
N ALA A 386 19.70 15.42 -6.02
CA ALA A 386 18.45 14.68 -5.88
C ALA A 386 18.35 13.89 -4.57
N HIS A 387 19.31 14.01 -3.67
CA HIS A 387 19.34 13.26 -2.42
C HIS A 387 19.44 14.20 -1.21
N TRP A 388 18.87 13.72 -0.08
CA TRP A 388 19.12 14.22 1.26
C TRP A 388 20.30 13.47 1.85
N GLU A 389 21.24 14.21 2.44
CA GLU A 389 22.29 13.66 3.30
C GLU A 389 21.86 13.80 4.76
N VAL A 390 21.96 12.71 5.53
CA VAL A 390 21.59 12.64 6.92
C VAL A 390 22.76 12.16 7.78
N PHE A 391 22.95 12.81 8.93
CA PHE A 391 23.86 12.38 9.99
C PHE A 391 23.05 11.92 11.20
N TRP A 392 23.32 10.68 11.64
CA TRP A 392 22.57 10.09 12.73
C TRP A 392 23.00 10.64 14.10
N SER A 393 22.06 10.75 15.02
CA SER A 393 22.27 11.27 16.35
C SER A 393 22.31 10.15 17.37
N ALA A 394 23.25 10.24 18.30
CA ALA A 394 23.24 9.36 19.47
C ALA A 394 22.01 9.64 20.35
N THR A 395 21.37 8.57 20.85
CA THR A 395 20.19 8.61 21.69
C THR A 395 20.37 7.78 22.96
N THR A 396 19.34 7.66 23.79
CA THR A 396 19.41 6.93 25.05
C THR A 396 19.75 5.44 24.87
N ASN A 397 19.17 4.80 23.84
CA ASN A 397 19.29 3.35 23.64
C ASN A 397 20.34 2.96 22.59
N GLY A 398 21.01 3.91 21.97
CA GLY A 398 22.06 3.65 20.99
C GLY A 398 22.28 4.81 20.03
N HIS A 399 23.02 4.55 18.97
CA HIS A 399 23.30 5.57 17.95
C HIS A 399 22.29 5.46 16.79
N GLY A 400 21.94 4.23 16.37
CA GLY A 400 21.13 3.96 15.19
C GLY A 400 21.84 4.43 13.90
N VAL A 401 21.96 3.55 12.94
CA VAL A 401 22.52 3.83 11.60
C VAL A 401 21.73 3.00 10.59
N THR A 402 22.02 3.11 9.28
CA THR A 402 21.50 2.14 8.31
C THR A 402 22.53 1.06 8.01
N GLU A 403 22.06 -0.09 7.54
CA GLU A 403 22.87 -1.23 7.12
C GLU A 403 22.27 -1.83 5.85
N PRO A 404 22.96 -2.74 5.13
CA PRO A 404 22.38 -3.46 4.00
C PRO A 404 21.01 -4.06 4.36
N GLY A 405 20.03 -3.99 3.47
CA GLY A 405 18.62 -4.35 3.75
C GLY A 405 17.74 -3.19 4.24
N SER A 406 18.35 -2.09 4.72
CA SER A 406 17.62 -0.84 5.01
C SER A 406 17.23 -0.08 3.74
N SER A 407 17.80 -0.41 2.58
CA SER A 407 17.52 0.18 1.27
C SER A 407 16.02 0.36 1.03
N GLY A 408 15.61 1.54 0.57
CA GLY A 408 14.20 1.90 0.35
C GLY A 408 13.43 2.32 1.60
N ALA A 409 14.02 2.25 2.79
CA ALA A 409 13.41 2.73 4.03
C ALA A 409 13.06 4.21 3.95
N PRO A 410 11.89 4.63 4.47
CA PRO A 410 11.52 6.04 4.49
C PRO A 410 12.35 6.83 5.49
N ILE A 411 12.61 8.10 5.18
CA ILE A 411 13.02 9.09 6.17
C ILE A 411 11.85 10.05 6.42
N PHE A 412 11.48 10.22 7.68
CA PHE A 412 10.41 11.09 8.14
C PHE A 412 10.98 12.37 8.74
N ASP A 413 10.36 13.50 8.45
CA ASP A 413 10.70 14.79 9.02
C ASP A 413 10.06 15.01 10.40
N GLN A 414 10.31 16.17 11.00
CA GLN A 414 9.73 16.61 12.28
C GLN A 414 8.20 16.68 12.28
N ASN A 415 7.56 16.70 11.11
CA ASN A 415 6.10 16.67 10.94
C ASN A 415 5.58 15.26 10.65
N LYS A 416 6.44 14.23 10.79
CA LYS A 416 6.11 12.80 10.60
C LYS A 416 5.70 12.42 9.18
N ARG A 417 6.17 13.17 8.17
CA ARG A 417 5.90 12.94 6.75
C ARG A 417 7.13 12.39 6.05
N ILE A 418 6.93 11.50 5.10
CA ILE A 418 8.00 10.96 4.26
C ILE A 418 8.57 12.10 3.42
N VAL A 419 9.90 12.28 3.49
CA VAL A 419 10.64 13.26 2.68
C VAL A 419 11.66 12.61 1.75
N GLY A 420 11.83 11.28 1.83
CA GLY A 420 12.71 10.50 0.97
C GLY A 420 12.73 9.02 1.31
N GLN A 421 13.44 8.23 0.51
CA GLN A 421 13.73 6.81 0.70
C GLN A 421 15.23 6.53 0.59
N LEU A 422 15.74 5.58 1.38
CA LEU A 422 17.18 5.29 1.48
C LEU A 422 17.76 4.73 0.18
N SER A 423 18.78 5.39 -0.33
CA SER A 423 19.65 4.90 -1.41
C SER A 423 20.87 4.16 -0.89
N GLY A 424 21.45 4.59 0.22
CA GLY A 424 22.63 4.00 0.84
C GLY A 424 23.49 5.05 1.53
N GLY A 425 24.68 4.67 1.94
CA GLY A 425 25.61 5.58 2.62
C GLY A 425 26.85 4.88 3.15
N SER A 426 27.52 5.53 4.09
CA SER A 426 28.73 5.04 4.74
C SER A 426 28.62 4.95 6.26
N SER A 427 27.42 5.19 6.82
CA SER A 427 27.22 5.08 8.25
C SER A 427 27.40 3.63 8.73
N TYR A 428 28.00 3.45 9.91
CA TYR A 428 28.16 2.16 10.56
C TYR A 428 28.27 2.32 12.08
N CYS A 429 27.98 1.26 12.84
CA CYS A 429 28.14 1.28 14.28
C CYS A 429 29.58 1.55 14.68
N GLY A 430 29.82 2.64 15.36
CA GLY A 430 31.16 3.06 15.81
C GLY A 430 31.77 4.20 15.00
N SER A 431 31.10 4.67 13.97
CA SER A 431 31.49 5.86 13.24
C SER A 431 30.51 7.01 13.39
N ASN A 432 31.05 8.15 13.81
CA ASN A 432 30.40 9.44 13.80
C ASN A 432 31.47 10.43 13.28
N PRO A 433 31.54 10.75 11.98
CA PRO A 433 30.49 11.52 11.31
C PRO A 433 30.03 10.99 9.93
N ASP A 434 30.02 9.68 9.70
CA ASP A 434 29.60 9.18 8.39
C ASP A 434 28.10 9.35 8.16
N SER A 435 27.69 9.55 6.91
CA SER A 435 26.33 9.91 6.51
C SER A 435 25.67 8.86 5.63
N ASP A 436 24.34 8.92 5.59
CA ASP A 436 23.52 8.18 4.64
C ASP A 436 22.76 9.14 3.71
N LEU A 437 22.41 8.65 2.52
CA LEU A 437 21.75 9.43 1.48
C LEU A 437 20.39 8.83 1.11
N TYR A 438 19.39 9.71 1.07
CA TYR A 438 18.00 9.39 0.77
C TYR A 438 17.55 10.12 -0.49
N GLY A 439 17.02 9.42 -1.48
CA GLY A 439 16.39 10.06 -2.64
C GLY A 439 15.26 10.99 -2.19
N LYS A 440 15.32 12.27 -2.63
CA LYS A 440 14.34 13.27 -2.22
C LYS A 440 12.96 12.97 -2.78
N PHE A 441 11.94 13.03 -1.93
CA PHE A 441 10.56 12.92 -2.36
C PHE A 441 10.18 13.98 -3.40
N SER A 442 10.69 15.22 -3.23
CA SER A 442 10.51 16.30 -4.20
C SER A 442 11.10 15.99 -5.58
N SER A 443 12.23 15.27 -5.63
CA SER A 443 12.84 14.82 -6.89
C SER A 443 12.05 13.66 -7.51
N ASN A 444 11.48 12.78 -6.71
CA ASN A 444 10.61 11.70 -7.16
C ASN A 444 9.31 12.22 -7.78
N TRP A 445 8.84 13.40 -7.36
CA TRP A 445 7.54 13.95 -7.73
C TRP A 445 7.40 14.14 -9.23
N THR A 446 8.36 14.85 -9.87
CA THR A 446 8.33 15.15 -11.32
C THR A 446 9.70 15.16 -12.00
N SER A 447 10.83 14.92 -11.27
CA SER A 447 12.16 15.22 -11.82
C SER A 447 12.85 14.05 -12.54
N ASN A 448 12.30 12.83 -12.53
CA ASN A 448 12.89 11.64 -13.15
C ASN A 448 12.38 11.38 -14.57
N GLY A 449 11.60 12.27 -15.15
CA GLY A 449 11.02 12.16 -16.50
C GLY A 449 9.69 12.90 -16.59
N ASN A 450 9.04 12.84 -17.76
CA ASN A 450 7.84 13.63 -18.06
C ASN A 450 6.57 12.79 -18.20
N ASN A 451 6.54 11.57 -17.68
CA ASN A 451 5.39 10.67 -17.82
C ASN A 451 5.10 9.91 -16.51
N SER A 452 3.93 9.27 -16.46
CA SER A 452 3.47 8.55 -15.27
C SER A 452 4.39 7.40 -14.84
N SER A 453 5.21 6.87 -15.75
CA SER A 453 6.14 5.78 -15.44
C SER A 453 7.38 6.22 -14.66
N SER A 454 7.62 7.53 -14.56
CA SER A 454 8.82 8.12 -13.94
C SER A 454 8.53 9.19 -12.88
N GLN A 455 7.27 9.36 -12.49
CA GLN A 455 6.82 10.41 -11.57
C GLN A 455 5.89 9.85 -10.49
N LEU A 456 6.08 10.28 -9.24
CA LEU A 456 5.12 9.97 -8.16
C LEU A 456 3.82 10.77 -8.29
N SER A 457 3.89 12.01 -8.80
CA SER A 457 2.73 12.90 -8.92
C SER A 457 1.55 12.26 -9.66
N SER A 458 1.82 11.48 -10.70
CA SER A 458 0.78 10.81 -11.49
C SER A 458 -0.03 9.75 -10.71
N TRP A 459 0.50 9.26 -9.60
CA TRP A 459 -0.09 8.18 -8.80
C TRP A 459 -0.50 8.65 -7.40
N LEU A 460 0.28 9.55 -6.81
CA LEU A 460 0.03 10.05 -5.46
C LEU A 460 -0.78 11.34 -5.42
N ASP A 461 -1.08 11.93 -6.60
CA ASP A 461 -2.00 13.07 -6.73
C ASP A 461 -3.09 12.82 -7.79
N PRO A 462 -3.89 11.72 -7.68
CA PRO A 462 -4.98 11.47 -8.62
C PRO A 462 -6.08 12.55 -8.54
N ALA A 463 -6.24 13.22 -7.40
CA ALA A 463 -7.16 14.34 -7.24
C ALA A 463 -6.71 15.60 -8.02
N GLY A 464 -5.44 15.69 -8.45
CA GLY A 464 -4.89 16.80 -9.22
C GLY A 464 -4.89 18.15 -8.47
N ILE A 465 -4.70 18.12 -7.15
CA ILE A 465 -4.71 19.32 -6.28
C ILE A 465 -3.32 19.85 -5.99
N ASP A 466 -2.27 19.12 -6.39
CA ASP A 466 -0.85 19.44 -6.24
C ASP A 466 -0.43 19.97 -4.85
N PRO A 467 -0.85 19.34 -3.74
CA PRO A 467 -0.52 19.84 -2.43
C PRO A 467 0.98 19.70 -2.15
N THR A 468 1.53 20.59 -1.33
CA THR A 468 2.93 20.49 -0.89
C THR A 468 3.12 19.35 0.07
N THR A 469 2.11 19.05 0.89
CA THR A 469 2.11 18.02 1.92
C THR A 469 0.79 17.27 1.93
N LEU A 470 0.84 16.01 2.32
CA LEU A 470 -0.33 15.20 2.63
C LEU A 470 -0.10 14.49 3.96
N ASP A 471 -1.11 14.43 4.82
CA ASP A 471 -1.06 13.66 6.06
C ASP A 471 -1.37 12.18 5.79
N GLY A 472 -0.89 11.32 6.68
CA GLY A 472 -1.19 9.90 6.60
C GLY A 472 -2.52 9.53 7.25
N THR A 473 -2.95 8.29 7.05
CA THR A 473 -4.20 7.76 7.59
C THR A 473 -4.15 6.26 7.82
N TYR A 474 -5.02 5.74 8.69
CA TYR A 474 -5.32 4.31 8.80
C TYR A 474 -6.56 3.94 8.00
N TYR A 475 -6.73 2.64 7.72
CA TYR A 475 -8.00 2.12 7.23
C TYR A 475 -9.09 2.21 8.32
N PRO A 476 -10.34 2.60 7.99
CA PRO A 476 -10.83 3.00 6.67
C PRO A 476 -10.33 4.40 6.27
N CYS A 477 -9.83 4.53 5.05
CA CYS A 477 -9.38 5.80 4.54
C CYS A 477 -10.55 6.77 4.36
N PRO A 478 -10.36 8.07 4.68
CA PRO A 478 -11.46 9.03 4.73
C PRO A 478 -12.01 9.42 3.35
N GLY A 479 -11.31 9.12 2.28
CA GLY A 479 -11.56 9.65 0.96
C GLY A 479 -11.02 11.08 0.77
N PRO A 480 -11.07 11.63 -0.44
CA PRO A 480 -10.54 12.96 -0.73
C PRO A 480 -11.34 14.04 -0.01
N ASN A 481 -10.65 15.08 0.45
CA ASN A 481 -11.30 16.26 1.06
C ASN A 481 -11.93 17.13 -0.04
N LEU A 482 -13.12 16.74 -0.48
CA LEU A 482 -13.88 17.41 -1.52
C LEU A 482 -14.66 18.60 -0.95
N THR A 483 -14.37 19.80 -1.47
CA THR A 483 -15.16 21.01 -1.19
C THR A 483 -15.74 21.56 -2.47
N CYS A 484 -16.94 22.10 -2.40
CA CYS A 484 -17.61 22.72 -3.54
C CYS A 484 -18.33 24.01 -3.15
N ASN A 485 -18.53 24.86 -4.14
CA ASN A 485 -19.24 26.12 -3.97
C ASN A 485 -20.14 26.38 -5.19
N ALA A 486 -21.38 26.76 -4.92
CA ALA A 486 -22.38 27.16 -5.89
C ALA A 486 -22.49 28.69 -5.89
N THR A 487 -22.51 29.28 -7.07
CA THR A 487 -22.81 30.73 -7.26
C THR A 487 -23.76 30.92 -8.43
N SER A 488 -24.36 32.13 -8.50
CA SER A 488 -25.21 32.53 -9.61
C SER A 488 -24.85 33.95 -10.07
N ASN A 489 -25.17 34.26 -11.31
CA ASN A 489 -24.97 35.62 -11.83
C ASN A 489 -25.92 36.66 -11.19
N LEU A 490 -27.06 36.24 -10.64
CA LEU A 490 -28.06 37.08 -9.99
C LEU A 490 -28.67 36.31 -8.81
N ASN A 491 -28.94 37.04 -7.71
CA ASN A 491 -29.58 36.47 -6.51
C ASN A 491 -31.09 36.76 -6.46
N SER A 492 -31.57 37.67 -7.35
CA SER A 492 -32.98 38.02 -7.46
C SER A 492 -33.32 38.36 -8.90
N ILE A 493 -34.49 37.89 -9.37
CA ILE A 493 -35.05 38.23 -10.71
C ILE A 493 -36.57 38.29 -10.61
N THR A 494 -37.22 38.76 -11.70
CA THR A 494 -38.67 38.67 -11.89
C THR A 494 -39.04 37.36 -12.54
N ALA A 495 -40.15 36.72 -12.14
CA ALA A 495 -40.67 35.51 -12.71
C ALA A 495 -40.76 35.59 -14.24
N GLY A 496 -40.39 34.51 -14.94
CA GLY A 496 -40.27 34.41 -16.39
C GLY A 496 -38.85 34.72 -16.93
N ASN A 497 -37.93 35.20 -16.12
CA ASN A 497 -36.54 35.43 -16.51
C ASN A 497 -35.64 34.25 -16.14
N SER A 498 -34.42 34.24 -16.68
CA SER A 498 -33.45 33.17 -16.49
C SER A 498 -32.24 33.57 -15.63
N ILE A 499 -31.64 32.61 -14.96
CA ILE A 499 -30.39 32.73 -14.19
C ILE A 499 -29.36 31.74 -14.73
N ASN A 500 -28.08 32.12 -14.67
CA ASN A 500 -26.94 31.23 -14.91
C ASN A 500 -26.27 30.88 -13.59
N PHE A 501 -25.85 29.62 -13.47
CA PHE A 501 -25.19 29.12 -12.26
C PHE A 501 -23.77 28.69 -12.57
N TYR A 502 -22.91 28.71 -11.56
CA TYR A 502 -21.50 28.33 -11.65
C TYR A 502 -21.14 27.44 -10.48
N GLY A 503 -20.66 26.23 -10.79
CA GLY A 503 -20.15 25.27 -9.84
C GLY A 503 -18.63 25.30 -9.79
N ASN A 504 -18.06 25.39 -8.58
CA ASN A 504 -16.63 25.29 -8.35
C ASN A 504 -16.35 24.14 -7.38
N SER A 505 -15.20 23.48 -7.57
CA SER A 505 -14.69 22.44 -6.71
C SER A 505 -13.18 22.58 -6.57
N ASN A 506 -12.64 22.21 -5.42
CA ASN A 506 -11.19 22.17 -5.19
C ASN A 506 -10.50 20.98 -5.89
N ILE A 507 -11.27 19.98 -6.31
CA ILE A 507 -10.81 18.79 -7.04
C ILE A 507 -11.54 18.74 -8.38
N SER A 508 -10.89 18.22 -9.42
CA SER A 508 -11.53 17.98 -10.71
C SER A 508 -12.69 17.01 -10.54
N ALA A 509 -13.92 17.50 -10.57
CA ALA A 509 -15.09 16.71 -10.23
C ALA A 509 -15.39 15.59 -11.24
N GLY A 510 -15.83 14.44 -10.72
CA GLY A 510 -16.32 13.32 -11.54
C GLY A 510 -17.72 13.57 -12.08
N SER A 511 -18.60 14.20 -11.30
CA SER A 511 -19.93 14.58 -11.76
C SER A 511 -20.49 15.79 -10.98
N TRP A 512 -21.39 16.51 -11.65
CA TRP A 512 -22.11 17.65 -11.15
C TRP A 512 -23.60 17.35 -11.17
N ASN A 513 -24.31 17.75 -10.11
CA ASN A 513 -25.76 17.63 -10.02
C ASN A 513 -26.36 18.87 -9.41
N TRP A 514 -27.16 19.57 -10.16
CA TRP A 514 -27.93 20.72 -9.70
C TRP A 514 -29.39 20.33 -9.52
N ASP A 515 -29.98 20.77 -8.41
CA ASP A 515 -31.41 20.81 -8.13
C ASP A 515 -31.78 22.28 -7.92
N PHE A 516 -32.59 22.83 -8.82
CA PHE A 516 -32.96 24.26 -8.79
C PHE A 516 -34.22 24.54 -7.97
N ASP A 517 -34.83 23.52 -7.38
CA ASP A 517 -36.08 23.62 -6.63
C ASP A 517 -36.17 22.62 -5.48
N VAL A 518 -35.16 22.61 -4.61
CA VAL A 518 -35.05 21.69 -3.45
C VAL A 518 -36.29 21.78 -2.55
N ASN A 519 -36.92 22.95 -2.45
CA ASN A 519 -38.11 23.19 -1.64
C ASN A 519 -39.45 22.95 -2.36
N ASN A 520 -39.40 22.44 -3.61
CA ASN A 520 -40.57 22.00 -4.40
C ASN A 520 -41.65 23.07 -4.60
N LEU A 521 -41.25 24.30 -4.90
CA LEU A 521 -42.15 25.38 -5.25
C LEU A 521 -42.78 25.24 -6.64
N GLY A 522 -42.10 24.54 -7.52
CA GLY A 522 -42.45 24.35 -8.92
C GLY A 522 -42.14 25.55 -9.81
N GLY A 523 -42.38 25.41 -11.12
CA GLY A 523 -42.20 26.47 -12.10
C GLY A 523 -40.77 26.71 -12.55
N VAL A 524 -39.83 25.82 -12.27
CA VAL A 524 -38.44 25.94 -12.74
C VAL A 524 -38.24 25.04 -13.98
N SER A 525 -37.53 25.56 -15.00
CA SER A 525 -37.26 24.81 -16.22
C SER A 525 -35.86 25.12 -16.78
N PRO A 526 -35.00 24.12 -16.95
CA PRO A 526 -35.10 22.75 -16.37
C PRO A 526 -34.99 22.79 -14.84
N SER A 527 -35.60 21.82 -14.15
CA SER A 527 -35.53 21.72 -12.67
C SER A 527 -34.22 21.16 -12.16
N THR A 528 -33.45 20.47 -13.00
CA THR A 528 -32.14 19.88 -12.67
C THR A 528 -31.14 20.06 -13.82
N SER A 529 -29.83 19.93 -13.52
CA SER A 529 -28.77 19.93 -14.54
C SER A 529 -27.57 19.11 -14.05
N THR A 530 -26.87 18.47 -15.01
CA THR A 530 -25.58 17.79 -14.77
C THR A 530 -24.38 18.57 -15.33
N GLN A 531 -24.59 19.75 -15.85
CA GLN A 531 -23.51 20.62 -16.30
C GLN A 531 -22.83 21.30 -15.10
N GLN A 532 -21.52 21.54 -15.18
CA GLN A 532 -20.81 22.33 -14.17
C GLN A 532 -21.39 23.75 -14.05
N ASN A 533 -21.60 24.39 -15.19
CA ASN A 533 -22.08 25.78 -15.28
C ASN A 533 -23.37 25.84 -16.12
N PRO A 534 -24.53 25.45 -15.55
CA PRO A 534 -25.79 25.51 -16.27
C PRO A 534 -26.23 26.94 -16.52
N SER A 535 -26.76 27.21 -17.71
CA SER A 535 -27.22 28.52 -18.14
C SER A 535 -28.69 28.52 -18.55
N ASN A 536 -29.32 29.68 -18.53
CA ASN A 536 -30.70 29.89 -18.96
C ASN A 536 -31.73 29.06 -18.17
N ILE A 537 -31.52 28.92 -16.86
CA ILE A 537 -32.52 28.29 -15.98
C ILE A 537 -33.64 29.31 -15.70
N VAL A 538 -34.87 28.99 -16.13
CA VAL A 538 -36.02 29.91 -16.06
C VAL A 538 -36.86 29.59 -14.83
N PHE A 539 -37.22 30.63 -14.08
CA PHE A 539 -38.12 30.58 -12.91
C PHE A 539 -39.44 31.27 -13.25
N ASN A 540 -40.49 30.49 -13.49
CA ASN A 540 -41.80 31.00 -13.92
C ASN A 540 -42.72 31.42 -12.79
N SER A 541 -42.46 31.01 -11.54
CA SER A 541 -43.25 31.32 -10.37
C SER A 541 -42.44 32.15 -9.39
N SER A 542 -43.13 33.11 -8.71
CA SER A 542 -42.48 33.89 -7.64
C SER A 542 -42.33 33.06 -6.36
N GLY A 543 -41.25 33.33 -5.61
CA GLY A 543 -40.93 32.66 -4.35
C GLY A 543 -39.45 32.69 -4.02
N ASN A 544 -39.11 32.16 -2.85
CA ASN A 544 -37.70 31.96 -2.46
C ASN A 544 -37.32 30.52 -2.74
N TYR A 545 -36.54 30.32 -3.78
CA TYR A 545 -36.09 28.98 -4.22
C TYR A 545 -34.77 28.62 -3.54
N ASN A 546 -34.71 27.40 -3.01
CA ASN A 546 -33.47 26.81 -2.57
C ASN A 546 -32.90 25.98 -3.72
N VAL A 547 -31.67 26.32 -4.11
CA VAL A 547 -30.92 25.64 -5.16
C VAL A 547 -29.76 24.91 -4.53
N ARG A 548 -29.58 23.63 -4.89
CA ARG A 548 -28.49 22.79 -4.39
C ARG A 548 -27.60 22.32 -5.53
N LEU A 549 -26.32 22.53 -5.36
CA LEU A 549 -25.26 21.84 -6.10
C LEU A 549 -24.79 20.64 -5.30
N THR A 550 -24.72 19.45 -5.93
CA THR A 550 -24.03 18.28 -5.43
C THR A 550 -22.89 17.93 -6.40
N VAL A 551 -21.67 17.85 -5.90
CA VAL A 551 -20.49 17.44 -6.65
C VAL A 551 -20.03 16.09 -6.11
N ASN A 552 -19.70 15.14 -7.01
CA ASN A 552 -19.20 13.83 -6.60
C ASN A 552 -17.82 13.57 -7.21
N TYR A 553 -16.95 12.93 -6.42
CA TYR A 553 -15.62 12.46 -6.83
C TYR A 553 -15.20 11.27 -5.98
N SER A 554 -14.74 10.19 -6.62
CA SER A 554 -14.15 9.00 -5.96
C SER A 554 -14.94 8.50 -4.71
N GLY A 555 -16.27 8.43 -4.83
CA GLY A 555 -17.15 7.92 -3.76
C GLY A 555 -17.50 8.92 -2.67
N VAL A 556 -16.94 10.13 -2.67
CA VAL A 556 -17.32 11.22 -1.76
C VAL A 556 -18.17 12.26 -2.48
N SER A 557 -18.98 12.99 -1.73
CA SER A 557 -19.80 14.09 -2.26
C SER A 557 -19.73 15.32 -1.36
N CYS A 558 -19.82 16.49 -1.96
CA CYS A 558 -20.06 17.75 -1.27
C CYS A 558 -21.33 18.42 -1.78
N THR A 559 -21.96 19.23 -0.96
CA THR A 559 -23.12 20.03 -1.33
C THR A 559 -22.91 21.51 -1.02
N SER A 560 -23.47 22.38 -1.86
CA SER A 560 -23.49 23.83 -1.64
C SER A 560 -24.86 24.35 -2.02
N ASP A 561 -25.49 25.09 -1.12
CA ASP A 561 -26.83 25.62 -1.26
C ASP A 561 -26.83 27.12 -1.55
N LEU A 562 -27.78 27.59 -2.39
CA LEU A 562 -28.07 28.98 -2.69
C LEU A 562 -29.55 29.24 -2.43
N THR A 563 -29.88 30.46 -2.00
CA THR A 563 -31.26 30.94 -1.96
C THR A 563 -31.44 32.06 -2.98
N LEU A 564 -32.47 31.95 -3.82
CA LEU A 564 -32.84 32.95 -4.84
C LEU A 564 -34.18 33.54 -4.54
N SER A 565 -34.33 34.86 -4.71
CA SER A 565 -35.61 35.55 -4.58
C SER A 565 -36.20 35.84 -5.96
N ILE A 566 -37.32 35.17 -6.26
CA ILE A 566 -38.02 35.39 -7.53
C ILE A 566 -39.24 36.27 -7.26
N ASN A 567 -39.20 37.47 -7.79
CA ASN A 567 -40.25 38.48 -7.60
C ASN A 567 -41.43 38.22 -8.56
N GLN A 568 -42.64 38.58 -8.12
CA GLN A 568 -43.81 38.50 -8.98
C GLN A 568 -43.67 39.38 -10.21
N ASN A 569 -44.06 38.88 -11.36
CA ASN A 569 -44.16 39.70 -12.55
C ASN A 569 -45.44 40.51 -12.46
N ASN A 570 -45.35 41.75 -11.97
CA ASN A 570 -46.47 42.68 -11.93
C ASN A 570 -46.65 43.25 -13.34
N THR A 571 -47.19 42.47 -14.27
CA THR A 571 -47.89 43.05 -15.42
C THR A 571 -49.18 43.63 -14.92
N GLY A 572 -49.10 44.69 -14.15
CA GLY A 572 -50.27 45.48 -13.75
C GLY A 572 -50.89 46.05 -15.00
N ILE A 573 -52.06 45.57 -15.37
CA ILE A 573 -52.99 46.36 -16.16
C ILE A 573 -53.32 47.53 -15.25
N GLU A 574 -52.67 48.70 -15.39
CA GLU A 574 -53.28 49.94 -14.96
C GLU A 574 -54.59 50.09 -15.75
N SER A 575 -55.69 49.61 -15.19
CA SER A 575 -57.01 49.99 -15.63
C SER A 575 -57.15 51.48 -15.33
N ASN A 576 -56.93 52.29 -16.36
CA ASN A 576 -57.34 53.69 -16.35
C ASN A 576 -58.87 53.74 -16.12
N PHE A 577 -59.32 53.61 -14.87
CA PHE A 577 -60.71 53.97 -14.44
C PHE A 577 -60.86 55.45 -14.05
N ASN A 578 -60.17 56.38 -14.74
CA ASN A 578 -60.43 57.78 -14.70
C ASN A 578 -61.03 58.24 -16.01
N ASN A 579 -62.31 57.96 -16.23
CA ASN A 579 -63.26 58.77 -17.02
C ASN A 579 -64.48 57.92 -17.35
N LEU A 580 -65.50 58.03 -16.48
CA LEU A 580 -66.93 57.91 -16.86
C LEU A 580 -67.83 57.88 -15.57
N LEU A 581 -67.86 59.06 -14.90
CA LEU A 581 -69.01 59.38 -14.06
C LEU A 581 -69.30 60.87 -14.28
N LYS A 582 -69.95 61.24 -15.40
CA LYS A 582 -70.68 62.45 -15.53
C LYS A 582 -72.04 62.29 -14.83
N ILE A 583 -72.13 62.81 -13.61
CA ILE A 583 -73.43 62.98 -12.95
C ILE A 583 -74.05 64.22 -13.51
N TYR A 584 -75.17 64.12 -14.26
CA TYR A 584 -76.00 65.26 -14.65
C TYR A 584 -77.02 65.54 -13.50
N PRO A 585 -77.18 66.76 -13.11
CA PRO A 585 -78.22 67.10 -12.14
C PRO A 585 -79.58 66.88 -12.77
N ASN A 586 -80.46 66.24 -12.00
CA ASN A 586 -81.88 66.07 -12.35
C ASN A 586 -82.62 67.38 -12.19
N PRO A 587 -83.34 67.94 -13.22
CA PRO A 587 -84.17 69.11 -13.03
C PRO A 587 -85.41 68.85 -12.20
N SER A 588 -85.61 69.65 -11.17
CA SER A 588 -86.76 69.67 -10.31
C SER A 588 -88.03 70.11 -11.03
N TYR A 589 -89.07 69.46 -10.73
CA TYR A 589 -90.41 69.96 -10.42
C TYR A 589 -90.80 69.52 -9.05
#